data_77811f486ad0489e39107b69fa1f818d
#
_entry.id   77811f486ad0489e39107b69fa1f818d
#
_cell.length_a   1.000
_cell.length_b   1.000
_cell.length_c   1.000
_cell.angle_alpha   90.00
_cell.angle_beta   90.00
_cell.angle_gamma   90.00
#
_symmetry.space_group_name_H-M   'P 1'
#
loop_
_entity.id
_entity.type
_entity.pdbx_description
1 polymer ?
#
loop_
_entity_poly.entity_id
_entity_poly.type
_entity_poly.pdbx_seq_one_letter_code
_entity_poly.pdbx_strand_id
1 'polypeptide(L)'
;TEMKKLAFLLVTILVLNTQIFAQEVETSNIEEIVVTSQKRANAIAAQDLPVSVTAINEKLIIDSESLDLTDIGRMVPNATLHPSATFAGTPNFLIRGIGVSGTTRSLDPTVGIIVDGVYLGFPVGANLDMFDRESIEILRGPQGTLLGRNVTGGAIVVRTKRPTGEFGAKVDVTVGDYSRRDLSLSVEGPISETVSAKIAVMSRERDGYWKDNNGGSMVPTAGAIARGYDETGQGASGTKPDVDLTIIRPMLLIQPSENLDITFIGEFLSDKSGTANSRNFVNNDALRRTQLFGYTPPEDRYEINHNLMGGNDLEIDTFIGEFNLQTDSGILTGIASYRELTYDSSTDFDGSPITLFHFPDNHEEQEQQTFELRYAGSYSENIDYVVGVSYFDQEMFVGERRDFGVADIAGVTELSHDSIGIFAELDYLINDKTKITLGARWTEESKDVTFNAIGSCEKDFSSCSGPSSGLMRSGTYDDTTPKIAVTHSLNEDVNIYASYTQGFRSGSFDARARTFDSFLN
;
A
#
# COMPACT_ATOMS: atom_id res chain seq x y z
N THR A 1 3.21 -0.38 23.91
CA THR A 1 3.25 0.36 25.19
C THR A 1 4.66 0.78 25.62
N GLU A 2 5.70 0.02 25.32
CA GLU A 2 7.10 0.41 25.59
C GLU A 2 7.64 1.37 24.51
N MET A 3 7.28 1.19 23.25
CA MET A 3 7.63 2.11 22.14
C MET A 3 7.03 3.52 22.34
N LYS A 4 5.76 3.61 22.80
CA LYS A 4 5.10 4.90 23.08
C LYS A 4 5.82 5.66 24.21
N LYS A 5 6.38 4.95 25.21
CA LYS A 5 7.19 5.56 26.28
C LYS A 5 8.54 6.05 25.76
N LEU A 6 9.16 5.35 24.82
CA LEU A 6 10.43 5.74 24.22
C LEU A 6 10.26 6.99 23.34
N ALA A 7 9.19 7.07 22.55
CA ALA A 7 8.85 8.25 21.75
C ALA A 7 8.58 9.47 22.63
N PHE A 8 7.85 9.30 23.73
CA PHE A 8 7.57 10.39 24.68
C PHE A 8 8.83 10.87 25.42
N LEU A 9 9.76 9.97 25.73
CA LEU A 9 11.03 10.31 26.38
C LEU A 9 11.95 11.09 25.43
N LEU A 10 12.02 10.74 24.16
CA LEU A 10 12.78 11.44 23.12
C LEU A 10 12.26 12.88 22.91
N VAL A 11 10.94 13.06 22.86
CA VAL A 11 10.30 14.38 22.74
C VAL A 11 10.62 15.28 23.96
N THR A 12 10.63 14.71 25.16
CA THR A 12 10.89 15.48 26.40
C THR A 12 12.34 15.98 26.47
N ILE A 13 13.28 15.27 25.86
CA ILE A 13 14.70 15.67 25.84
C ILE A 13 14.96 16.78 24.81
N LEU A 14 14.21 16.81 23.69
CA LEU A 14 14.41 17.80 22.61
C LEU A 14 13.82 19.18 22.92
N VAL A 15 12.72 19.26 23.68
CA VAL A 15 12.04 20.54 24.00
C VAL A 15 12.88 21.47 24.89
N LEU A 16 13.95 20.99 25.50
CA LEU A 16 14.74 21.76 26.48
C LEU A 16 15.81 22.67 25.88
N ASN A 17 16.04 22.71 24.55
CA ASN A 17 17.15 23.45 23.96
C ASN A 17 16.88 24.24 22.67
N THR A 18 15.67 24.62 22.32
CA THR A 18 15.43 25.34 21.05
C THR A 18 15.36 26.86 21.22
N GLN A 19 16.31 27.58 20.64
CA GLN A 19 16.09 28.95 20.20
C GLN A 19 15.38 28.92 18.84
N ILE A 20 14.18 29.46 18.78
CA ILE A 20 13.38 29.55 17.57
C ILE A 20 13.97 30.63 16.67
N PHE A 21 14.52 30.24 15.50
CA PHE A 21 14.81 31.15 14.41
C PHE A 21 13.58 31.20 13.50
N ALA A 22 12.98 32.39 13.38
CA ALA A 22 11.93 32.62 12.39
C ALA A 22 12.59 32.74 11.01
N GLN A 23 12.22 31.84 10.09
CA GLN A 23 12.66 31.88 8.70
C GLN A 23 11.68 32.74 7.88
N GLU A 24 12.20 33.70 7.11
CA GLU A 24 11.40 34.51 6.20
C GLU A 24 10.84 33.63 5.06
N VAL A 25 9.56 33.83 4.79
CA VAL A 25 8.86 33.13 3.69
C VAL A 25 9.32 33.75 2.37
N GLU A 26 10.14 33.05 1.61
CA GLU A 26 10.43 33.39 0.21
C GLU A 26 9.20 33.16 -0.66
N THR A 27 8.94 34.12 -1.52
CA THR A 27 7.86 34.11 -2.51
C THR A 27 8.04 32.97 -3.51
N SER A 28 7.02 32.12 -3.61
CA SER A 28 6.97 30.91 -4.40
C SER A 28 7.31 31.12 -5.87
N ASN A 29 8.48 30.64 -6.29
CA ASN A 29 8.59 30.06 -7.62
C ASN A 29 7.75 28.78 -7.63
N ILE A 30 6.91 28.59 -8.64
CA ILE A 30 6.24 27.30 -8.86
C ILE A 30 7.37 26.31 -9.12
N GLU A 31 7.68 25.46 -8.15
CA GLU A 31 8.65 24.39 -8.34
C GLU A 31 8.14 23.47 -9.46
N GLU A 32 8.97 23.29 -10.46
CA GLU A 32 8.68 22.35 -11.53
C GLU A 32 8.57 20.95 -10.96
N ILE A 33 7.40 20.30 -11.13
CA ILE A 33 7.18 18.96 -10.55
C ILE A 33 7.89 17.95 -11.43
N VAL A 34 8.97 17.39 -10.94
CA VAL A 34 9.77 16.35 -11.60
C VAL A 34 9.26 14.95 -11.25
N VAL A 35 9.45 14.03 -12.19
CA VAL A 35 8.99 12.64 -12.11
C VAL A 35 10.18 11.71 -12.09
N THR A 36 10.16 10.74 -11.18
CA THR A 36 11.23 9.76 -10.98
C THR A 36 10.88 8.36 -11.47
N SER A 37 9.60 8.08 -11.70
CA SER A 37 9.10 6.78 -12.14
C SER A 37 9.64 6.29 -13.48
N GLN A 38 10.20 7.17 -14.29
CA GLN A 38 10.80 6.83 -15.58
C GLN A 38 12.22 6.27 -15.47
N LYS A 39 12.78 6.16 -14.26
CA LYS A 39 14.09 5.55 -13.96
C LYS A 39 15.25 6.13 -14.78
N ARG A 40 15.17 7.38 -15.20
CA ARG A 40 16.23 8.07 -15.96
C ARG A 40 17.34 8.58 -15.06
N ALA A 41 18.50 8.84 -15.64
CA ALA A 41 19.64 9.41 -14.91
C ALA A 41 19.32 10.81 -14.35
N ASN A 42 18.55 11.61 -15.10
CA ASN A 42 18.06 12.91 -14.67
C ASN A 42 16.55 12.87 -14.44
N ALA A 43 16.08 13.61 -13.47
CA ALA A 43 14.66 13.84 -13.26
C ALA A 43 14.07 14.57 -14.48
N ILE A 44 12.87 14.17 -14.90
CA ILE A 44 12.18 14.73 -16.07
C ILE A 44 10.95 15.48 -15.56
N ALA A 45 10.70 16.66 -16.14
CA ALA A 45 9.47 17.40 -15.88
C ALA A 45 8.24 16.56 -16.26
N ALA A 46 7.21 16.59 -15.43
CA ALA A 46 5.97 15.86 -15.71
C ALA A 46 5.37 16.20 -17.07
N GLN A 47 5.57 17.46 -17.53
CA GLN A 47 5.09 17.96 -18.81
C GLN A 47 5.80 17.31 -20.02
N ASP A 48 7.03 16.84 -19.87
CA ASP A 48 7.85 16.30 -20.97
C ASP A 48 7.70 14.79 -21.16
N LEU A 49 6.83 14.17 -20.37
CA LEU A 49 6.60 12.73 -20.43
C LEU A 49 5.50 12.36 -21.41
N PRO A 50 5.68 11.32 -22.25
CA PRO A 50 4.63 10.77 -23.11
C PRO A 50 3.67 9.87 -22.32
N VAL A 51 3.29 10.30 -21.11
CA VAL A 51 2.38 9.56 -20.22
C VAL A 51 1.50 10.53 -19.44
N SER A 52 0.27 10.14 -19.19
CA SER A 52 -0.61 10.92 -18.34
C SER A 52 -0.25 10.68 -16.87
N VAL A 53 0.44 11.62 -16.27
CA VAL A 53 0.85 11.58 -14.86
C VAL A 53 0.23 12.73 -14.07
N THR A 54 -0.07 12.47 -12.79
CA THR A 54 -0.29 13.50 -11.78
C THR A 54 0.80 13.33 -10.75
N ALA A 55 1.67 14.31 -10.65
CA ALA A 55 2.74 14.34 -9.66
C ALA A 55 2.38 15.34 -8.55
N ILE A 56 2.59 14.94 -7.31
CA ILE A 56 2.23 15.65 -6.09
C ILE A 56 3.50 15.71 -5.24
N ASN A 57 3.98 16.89 -4.95
CA ASN A 57 5.16 17.12 -4.11
C ASN A 57 4.80 17.22 -2.61
N GLU A 58 5.82 17.23 -1.74
CA GLU A 58 5.66 17.38 -0.28
C GLU A 58 4.78 18.58 0.08
N LYS A 59 4.99 19.72 -0.58
CA LYS A 59 4.23 20.94 -0.31
C LYS A 59 2.73 20.73 -0.55
N LEU A 60 2.34 20.11 -1.65
CA LEU A 60 0.93 19.87 -1.96
C LEU A 60 0.32 18.82 -1.03
N ILE A 61 1.09 17.79 -0.60
CA ILE A 61 0.64 16.82 0.41
C ILE A 61 0.29 17.54 1.71
N ILE A 62 1.16 18.44 2.16
CA ILE A 62 0.97 19.22 3.39
C ILE A 62 -0.19 20.20 3.24
N ASP A 63 -0.22 20.99 2.16
CA ASP A 63 -1.24 22.03 1.93
C ASP A 63 -2.66 21.44 1.76
N SER A 64 -2.76 20.20 1.27
CA SER A 64 -4.03 19.48 1.13
C SER A 64 -4.46 18.71 2.38
N GLU A 65 -3.64 18.71 3.44
CA GLU A 65 -3.86 17.94 4.66
C GLU A 65 -4.15 16.45 4.39
N SER A 66 -3.56 15.91 3.33
CA SER A 66 -3.77 14.50 2.95
C SER A 66 -3.13 13.57 3.96
N LEU A 67 -3.92 12.62 4.46
CA LEU A 67 -3.48 11.67 5.48
C LEU A 67 -3.02 10.34 4.88
N ASP A 68 -3.63 9.92 3.78
CA ASP A 68 -3.36 8.66 3.11
C ASP A 68 -3.61 8.74 1.59
N LEU A 69 -3.42 7.63 0.88
CA LEU A 69 -3.67 7.56 -0.56
C LEU A 69 -5.14 7.80 -0.93
N THR A 70 -6.09 7.59 -0.02
CA THR A 70 -7.51 7.88 -0.28
C THR A 70 -7.74 9.38 -0.47
N ASP A 71 -7.11 10.19 0.36
CA ASP A 71 -7.17 11.65 0.24
C ASP A 71 -6.50 12.13 -1.05
N ILE A 72 -5.33 11.58 -1.37
CA ILE A 72 -4.64 11.83 -2.64
C ILE A 72 -5.53 11.49 -3.85
N GLY A 73 -6.23 10.36 -3.79
CA GLY A 73 -7.14 9.94 -4.87
C GLY A 73 -8.24 10.94 -5.18
N ARG A 74 -8.68 11.74 -4.20
CA ARG A 74 -9.70 12.80 -4.42
C ARG A 74 -9.21 13.95 -5.29
N MET A 75 -7.89 14.15 -5.36
CA MET A 75 -7.27 15.21 -6.16
C MET A 75 -6.91 14.74 -7.58
N VAL A 76 -7.00 13.44 -7.88
CA VAL A 76 -6.52 12.87 -9.12
C VAL A 76 -7.68 12.47 -10.04
N PRO A 77 -7.85 13.11 -11.20
CA PRO A 77 -8.90 12.74 -12.15
C PRO A 77 -8.77 11.29 -12.63
N ASN A 78 -9.91 10.59 -12.69
CA ASN A 78 -10.00 9.20 -13.14
C ASN A 78 -9.20 8.18 -12.28
N ALA A 79 -8.88 8.53 -11.04
CA ALA A 79 -8.36 7.61 -10.04
C ALA A 79 -9.38 7.45 -8.90
N THR A 80 -9.57 6.22 -8.47
CA THR A 80 -10.36 5.87 -7.28
C THR A 80 -9.46 5.07 -6.36
N LEU A 81 -9.06 5.67 -5.24
CA LEU A 81 -8.13 5.08 -4.30
C LEU A 81 -8.85 4.92 -2.95
N HIS A 82 -9.60 3.84 -2.79
CA HIS A 82 -10.37 3.57 -1.58
C HIS A 82 -10.05 2.21 -0.99
N PRO A 83 -10.22 2.01 0.32
CA PRO A 83 -10.28 0.68 0.90
C PRO A 83 -11.41 -0.15 0.31
N SER A 84 -11.27 -1.47 0.33
CA SER A 84 -12.28 -2.40 -0.16
C SER A 84 -13.34 -2.64 0.92
N ALA A 85 -14.52 -2.09 0.73
CA ALA A 85 -15.66 -2.23 1.65
C ALA A 85 -15.28 -1.92 3.12
N THR A 86 -15.48 -2.88 4.04
CA THR A 86 -15.15 -2.77 5.47
C THR A 86 -13.72 -3.19 5.80
N PHE A 87 -12.93 -3.60 4.79
CA PHE A 87 -11.53 -4.02 4.98
C PHE A 87 -10.60 -2.82 4.81
N ALA A 88 -10.43 -2.04 5.86
CA ALA A 88 -9.67 -0.78 5.85
C ALA A 88 -8.23 -0.93 5.35
N GLY A 89 -7.55 -2.01 5.72
CA GLY A 89 -6.19 -2.30 5.29
C GLY A 89 -6.04 -2.79 3.84
N THR A 90 -7.17 -3.02 3.13
CA THR A 90 -7.13 -3.59 1.77
C THR A 90 -7.54 -2.56 0.74
N PRO A 91 -6.64 -2.09 -0.12
CA PRO A 91 -6.97 -1.13 -1.16
C PRO A 91 -7.80 -1.74 -2.29
N ASN A 92 -8.69 -0.94 -2.83
CA ASN A 92 -9.40 -1.20 -4.08
C ASN A 92 -9.12 -0.03 -5.03
N PHE A 93 -7.97 -0.10 -5.71
CA PHE A 93 -7.50 1.00 -6.53
C PHE A 93 -7.88 0.78 -7.99
N LEU A 94 -8.51 1.80 -8.56
CA LEU A 94 -8.92 1.83 -9.95
C LEU A 94 -8.37 3.08 -10.62
N ILE A 95 -7.79 2.91 -11.79
CA ILE A 95 -7.36 4.03 -12.66
C ILE A 95 -8.05 3.87 -14.02
N ARG A 96 -8.78 4.91 -14.46
CA ARG A 96 -9.60 4.89 -15.69
C ARG A 96 -10.62 3.74 -15.71
N GLY A 97 -11.14 3.36 -14.52
CA GLY A 97 -12.07 2.24 -14.37
C GLY A 97 -11.43 0.85 -14.44
N ILE A 98 -10.10 0.75 -14.62
CA ILE A 98 -9.38 -0.52 -14.59
C ILE A 98 -8.90 -0.76 -13.16
N GLY A 99 -9.35 -1.86 -12.56
CA GLY A 99 -9.02 -2.26 -11.19
C GLY A 99 -9.50 -3.67 -10.92
N VAL A 100 -9.03 -4.26 -9.83
CA VAL A 100 -9.56 -5.51 -9.29
C VAL A 100 -10.40 -5.16 -8.09
N SER A 101 -11.73 -5.29 -8.23
CA SER A 101 -12.64 -5.11 -7.11
C SER A 101 -12.82 -6.43 -6.39
N GLY A 102 -12.30 -6.51 -5.18
CA GLY A 102 -12.45 -7.71 -4.38
C GLY A 102 -11.43 -7.79 -3.25
N THR A 103 -11.69 -8.72 -2.35
CA THR A 103 -10.85 -8.98 -1.17
C THR A 103 -10.13 -10.33 -1.26
N THR A 104 -10.12 -10.95 -2.45
CA THR A 104 -9.42 -12.22 -2.68
C THR A 104 -7.92 -11.95 -2.80
N ARG A 105 -7.14 -12.43 -1.85
CA ARG A 105 -5.72 -12.12 -1.69
C ARG A 105 -4.83 -12.72 -2.78
N SER A 106 -5.26 -13.81 -3.37
CA SER A 106 -4.53 -14.50 -4.45
C SER A 106 -4.68 -13.83 -5.83
N LEU A 107 -5.49 -12.78 -5.96
CA LEU A 107 -5.66 -12.05 -7.21
C LEU A 107 -4.73 -10.87 -7.28
N ASP A 108 -3.91 -10.81 -8.33
CA ASP A 108 -3.04 -9.66 -8.59
C ASP A 108 -3.82 -8.37 -8.84
N PRO A 109 -3.31 -7.23 -8.36
CA PRO A 109 -3.87 -5.93 -8.71
C PRO A 109 -3.63 -5.59 -10.18
N THR A 110 -4.30 -4.55 -10.68
CA THR A 110 -4.05 -3.93 -12.00
C THR A 110 -3.44 -2.54 -11.88
N VAL A 111 -3.40 -2.01 -10.67
CA VAL A 111 -2.73 -0.77 -10.30
C VAL A 111 -1.59 -1.14 -9.36
N GLY A 112 -0.37 -1.00 -9.84
CA GLY A 112 0.83 -1.28 -9.05
C GLY A 112 1.13 -0.16 -8.06
N ILE A 113 1.64 -0.51 -6.89
CA ILE A 113 2.13 0.44 -5.89
C ILE A 113 3.61 0.20 -5.73
N ILE A 114 4.40 1.25 -5.93
CA ILE A 114 5.85 1.21 -5.84
C ILE A 114 6.28 2.25 -4.79
N VAL A 115 6.97 1.80 -3.75
CA VAL A 115 7.52 2.67 -2.70
C VAL A 115 9.03 2.60 -2.75
N ASP A 116 9.68 3.72 -2.96
CA ASP A 116 11.14 3.81 -3.03
C ASP A 116 11.77 2.80 -4.02
N GLY A 117 11.09 2.56 -5.13
CA GLY A 117 11.51 1.61 -6.18
C GLY A 117 11.08 0.17 -5.94
N VAL A 118 10.49 -0.14 -4.79
CA VAL A 118 10.04 -1.48 -4.41
C VAL A 118 8.55 -1.66 -4.75
N TYR A 119 8.22 -2.64 -5.58
CA TYR A 119 6.84 -3.03 -5.86
C TYR A 119 6.23 -3.74 -4.65
N LEU A 120 5.03 -3.33 -4.22
CA LEU A 120 4.28 -4.00 -3.16
C LEU A 120 3.43 -5.13 -3.75
N GLY A 121 3.83 -6.37 -3.47
CA GLY A 121 3.20 -7.57 -4.03
C GLY A 121 1.87 -7.94 -3.39
N PHE A 122 1.60 -7.44 -2.18
CA PHE A 122 0.41 -7.75 -1.41
C PHE A 122 -0.40 -6.49 -1.12
N PRO A 123 -1.74 -6.51 -1.31
CA PRO A 123 -2.55 -5.31 -1.20
C PRO A 123 -2.74 -4.80 0.23
N VAL A 124 -2.61 -5.65 1.26
CA VAL A 124 -2.76 -5.22 2.66
C VAL A 124 -1.63 -4.26 3.04
N GLY A 125 -1.98 -3.19 3.75
CA GLY A 125 -1.04 -2.14 4.13
C GLY A 125 -0.62 -1.21 2.98
N ALA A 126 -1.22 -1.35 1.79
CA ALA A 126 -0.89 -0.52 0.64
C ALA A 126 -1.68 0.81 0.58
N ASN A 127 -2.61 1.07 1.51
CA ASN A 127 -3.17 2.41 1.70
C ASN A 127 -2.19 3.23 2.56
N LEU A 128 -1.12 3.66 1.92
CA LEU A 128 0.04 4.27 2.57
C LEU A 128 -0.32 5.61 3.24
N ASP A 129 0.27 5.84 4.39
CA ASP A 129 0.26 7.14 5.06
C ASP A 129 1.18 8.15 4.34
N MET A 130 0.77 9.42 4.38
CA MET A 130 1.47 10.52 3.70
C MET A 130 2.60 11.14 4.54
N PHE A 131 2.86 10.60 5.73
CA PHE A 131 3.91 11.06 6.61
C PHE A 131 5.31 10.91 5.99
N ASP A 132 6.08 12.01 5.98
CA ASP A 132 7.46 12.07 5.53
C ASP A 132 7.67 11.56 4.08
N ARG A 133 6.72 11.84 3.19
CA ARG A 133 6.82 11.55 1.76
C ARG A 133 7.32 12.78 1.00
N GLU A 134 8.24 12.56 0.06
CA GLU A 134 8.79 13.57 -0.82
C GLU A 134 7.86 13.84 -2.00
N SER A 135 7.38 12.77 -2.63
CA SER A 135 6.51 12.87 -3.80
C SER A 135 5.63 11.64 -3.98
N ILE A 136 4.53 11.86 -4.71
CA ILE A 136 3.62 10.81 -5.16
C ILE A 136 3.34 11.05 -6.63
N GLU A 137 3.54 10.03 -7.45
CA GLU A 137 3.28 10.05 -8.88
C GLU A 137 2.17 9.03 -9.21
N ILE A 138 1.10 9.48 -9.83
CA ILE A 138 0.01 8.61 -10.28
C ILE A 138 0.01 8.57 -11.79
N LEU A 139 0.51 7.46 -12.34
CA LEU A 139 0.61 7.21 -13.76
C LEU A 139 -0.64 6.49 -14.24
N ARG A 140 -1.29 7.03 -15.26
CA ARG A 140 -2.56 6.53 -15.78
C ARG A 140 -2.37 5.82 -17.12
N GLY A 141 -2.75 4.55 -17.16
CA GLY A 141 -2.55 3.64 -18.28
C GLY A 141 -1.38 2.69 -18.05
N PRO A 142 -1.17 1.72 -18.94
CA PRO A 142 -0.17 0.67 -18.76
C PRO A 142 1.25 1.22 -18.59
N GLN A 143 2.02 0.64 -17.64
CA GLN A 143 3.40 1.02 -17.33
C GLN A 143 4.34 -0.19 -17.32
N GLY A 144 4.01 -1.25 -18.07
CA GLY A 144 4.68 -2.55 -17.99
C GLY A 144 6.18 -2.51 -18.28
N THR A 145 6.65 -1.67 -19.18
CA THR A 145 8.06 -1.64 -19.62
C THR A 145 9.02 -1.34 -18.48
N LEU A 146 8.81 -0.26 -17.73
CA LEU A 146 9.74 0.17 -16.68
C LEU A 146 9.34 -0.31 -15.28
N LEU A 147 8.04 -0.32 -14.98
CA LEU A 147 7.56 -0.67 -13.64
C LEU A 147 7.22 -2.15 -13.48
N GLY A 148 7.10 -2.87 -14.61
CA GLY A 148 6.95 -4.30 -14.61
C GLY A 148 5.51 -4.77 -14.61
N ARG A 149 5.22 -5.76 -13.77
CA ARG A 149 3.95 -6.49 -13.71
C ARG A 149 2.83 -5.72 -13.00
N ASN A 150 1.60 -6.14 -13.24
CA ASN A 150 0.40 -5.71 -12.48
C ASN A 150 0.14 -4.19 -12.54
N VAL A 151 0.58 -3.54 -13.62
CA VAL A 151 0.43 -2.08 -13.88
C VAL A 151 -0.34 -1.82 -15.17
N THR A 152 -1.33 -2.65 -15.46
CA THR A 152 -2.16 -2.55 -16.69
C THR A 152 -3.12 -1.37 -16.64
N GLY A 153 -3.64 -0.99 -15.47
CA GLY A 153 -4.48 0.19 -15.25
C GLY A 153 -3.66 1.46 -15.00
N GLY A 154 -2.50 1.29 -14.38
CA GLY A 154 -1.61 2.37 -13.97
C GLY A 154 -0.70 1.99 -12.81
N ALA A 155 -0.02 3.00 -12.27
CA ALA A 155 0.85 2.83 -11.12
C ALA A 155 0.80 4.04 -10.19
N ILE A 156 1.03 3.79 -8.92
CA ILE A 156 1.25 4.79 -7.88
C ILE A 156 2.70 4.63 -7.43
N VAL A 157 3.51 5.65 -7.62
CA VAL A 157 4.92 5.66 -7.22
C VAL A 157 5.07 6.66 -6.09
N VAL A 158 5.57 6.19 -4.96
CA VAL A 158 5.77 6.99 -3.74
C VAL A 158 7.24 7.04 -3.41
N ARG A 159 7.73 8.23 -3.15
CA ARG A 159 9.10 8.45 -2.71
C ARG A 159 9.11 9.00 -1.29
N THR A 160 9.94 8.41 -0.45
CA THR A 160 10.18 8.85 0.91
C THR A 160 11.26 9.93 0.92
N LYS A 161 11.11 10.93 1.78
CA LYS A 161 12.06 12.04 1.90
C LYS A 161 13.39 11.58 2.50
N ARG A 162 14.46 11.68 1.70
CA ARG A 162 15.81 11.26 2.08
C ARG A 162 16.46 12.24 3.08
N PRO A 163 17.48 11.81 3.87
CA PRO A 163 18.31 12.72 4.64
C PRO A 163 19.02 13.73 3.74
N THR A 164 19.04 15.00 4.15
CA THR A 164 19.66 16.08 3.38
C THR A 164 21.15 16.26 3.62
N GLY A 165 21.67 15.68 4.70
CA GLY A 165 23.04 15.91 5.16
C GLY A 165 23.19 17.16 6.04
N GLU A 166 22.16 17.95 6.17
CA GLU A 166 22.11 19.13 7.06
C GLU A 166 21.27 18.81 8.29
N PHE A 167 21.55 19.54 9.40
CA PHE A 167 20.72 19.38 10.59
C PHE A 167 19.33 19.98 10.35
N GLY A 168 18.30 19.16 10.54
CA GLY A 168 16.90 19.53 10.45
C GLY A 168 16.06 18.88 11.53
N ALA A 169 15.03 19.57 12.00
CA ALA A 169 14.03 19.01 12.89
C ALA A 169 12.66 19.59 12.56
N LYS A 170 11.65 18.71 12.47
CA LYS A 170 10.24 19.08 12.22
C LYS A 170 9.37 18.37 13.23
N VAL A 171 8.44 19.10 13.84
CA VAL A 171 7.44 18.58 14.76
C VAL A 171 6.07 19.10 14.34
N ASP A 172 5.13 18.20 14.15
CA ASP A 172 3.73 18.53 13.88
C ASP A 172 2.85 17.89 14.96
N VAL A 173 1.92 18.67 15.52
CA VAL A 173 0.97 18.22 16.54
C VAL A 173 -0.43 18.61 16.11
N THR A 174 -1.33 17.63 16.03
CA THR A 174 -2.74 17.87 15.78
C THR A 174 -3.58 17.36 16.94
N VAL A 175 -4.48 18.19 17.43
CA VAL A 175 -5.49 17.82 18.43
C VAL A 175 -6.88 18.18 17.88
N GLY A 176 -7.88 17.38 18.22
CA GLY A 176 -9.22 17.57 17.69
C GLY A 176 -10.28 16.84 18.47
N ASP A 177 -11.49 16.87 17.92
CA ASP A 177 -12.63 16.14 18.46
C ASP A 177 -12.38 14.62 18.48
N TYR A 178 -13.15 13.90 19.26
CA TYR A 178 -13.00 12.46 19.47
C TYR A 178 -11.62 12.09 20.03
N SER A 179 -11.09 12.90 20.94
CA SER A 179 -9.77 12.70 21.57
C SER A 179 -8.62 12.59 20.58
N ARG A 180 -8.76 13.15 19.37
CA ARG A 180 -7.71 13.08 18.34
C ARG A 180 -6.40 13.68 18.86
N ARG A 181 -5.34 12.92 18.67
CA ARG A 181 -3.96 13.27 19.06
C ARG A 181 -3.01 12.69 18.02
N ASP A 182 -2.53 13.55 17.14
CA ASP A 182 -1.50 13.18 16.18
C ASP A 182 -0.20 13.87 16.55
N LEU A 183 0.89 13.13 16.54
CA LEU A 183 2.24 13.63 16.75
C LEU A 183 3.12 13.09 15.63
N SER A 184 3.79 14.00 14.92
CA SER A 184 4.84 13.66 13.96
C SER A 184 6.13 14.36 14.34
N LEU A 185 7.24 13.63 14.29
CA LEU A 185 8.59 14.13 14.56
C LEU A 185 9.52 13.62 13.47
N SER A 186 10.30 14.51 12.88
CA SER A 186 11.42 14.15 12.03
C SER A 186 12.67 14.89 12.50
N VAL A 187 13.77 14.17 12.66
CA VAL A 187 15.08 14.73 13.00
C VAL A 187 16.11 14.13 12.07
N GLU A 188 16.92 14.99 11.46
CA GLU A 188 17.99 14.57 10.56
C GLU A 188 19.27 15.38 10.82
N GLY A 189 20.39 14.85 10.37
CA GLY A 189 21.66 15.57 10.40
C GLY A 189 22.88 14.72 10.06
N PRO A 190 24.04 15.35 9.89
CA PRO A 190 25.29 14.67 9.64
C PRO A 190 25.78 13.93 10.90
N ILE A 191 26.19 12.68 10.74
CA ILE A 191 26.95 11.91 11.74
C ILE A 191 28.45 12.11 11.53
N SER A 192 28.85 12.19 10.25
CA SER A 192 30.23 12.47 9.81
C SER A 192 30.20 13.23 8.49
N GLU A 193 31.37 13.52 7.92
CA GLU A 193 31.46 14.16 6.58
C GLU A 193 30.84 13.34 5.45
N THR A 194 30.72 12.02 5.63
CA THR A 194 30.24 11.10 4.61
C THR A 194 28.99 10.34 5.03
N VAL A 195 28.46 10.57 6.22
CA VAL A 195 27.32 9.83 6.76
C VAL A 195 26.30 10.78 7.37
N SER A 196 25.07 10.70 6.90
CA SER A 196 23.92 11.40 7.44
C SER A 196 22.84 10.43 7.87
N ALA A 197 22.10 10.77 8.91
CA ALA A 197 21.00 9.97 9.39
C ALA A 197 19.74 10.81 9.58
N LYS A 198 18.60 10.13 9.50
CA LYS A 198 17.28 10.66 9.77
C LYS A 198 16.49 9.66 10.56
N ILE A 199 15.69 10.13 11.50
CA ILE A 199 14.63 9.36 12.12
C ILE A 199 13.32 10.15 12.01
N ALA A 200 12.28 9.49 11.48
CA ALA A 200 10.95 10.05 11.41
C ALA A 200 10.00 9.14 12.19
N VAL A 201 9.18 9.72 13.06
CA VAL A 201 8.23 9.01 13.92
C VAL A 201 6.88 9.69 13.82
N MET A 202 5.82 8.90 13.65
CA MET A 202 4.46 9.37 13.69
C MET A 202 3.64 8.48 14.62
N SER A 203 2.76 9.09 15.41
CA SER A 203 1.71 8.41 16.16
C SER A 203 0.42 9.18 15.94
N ARG A 204 -0.62 8.49 15.53
CA ARG A 204 -1.96 9.04 15.29
C ARG A 204 -2.98 8.24 16.06
N GLU A 205 -3.75 8.91 16.91
CA GLU A 205 -4.79 8.30 17.73
C GLU A 205 -6.08 9.12 17.64
N ARG A 206 -7.21 8.44 17.51
CA ARG A 206 -8.53 9.06 17.55
C ARG A 206 -9.58 8.05 18.00
N ASP A 207 -10.48 8.46 18.90
CA ASP A 207 -11.64 7.66 19.28
C ASP A 207 -12.63 7.55 18.11
N GLY A 208 -13.39 6.46 18.07
CA GLY A 208 -14.47 6.27 17.11
C GLY A 208 -15.63 7.27 17.36
N TYR A 209 -16.28 7.66 16.29
CA TYR A 209 -17.48 8.53 16.36
C TYR A 209 -18.79 7.76 16.24
N TRP A 210 -18.73 6.46 16.04
CA TRP A 210 -19.89 5.59 16.03
C TRP A 210 -20.19 5.09 17.43
N LYS A 211 -21.45 5.16 17.83
CA LYS A 211 -21.91 4.62 19.10
C LYS A 211 -22.48 3.23 18.87
N ASP A 212 -21.84 2.22 19.43
CA ASP A 212 -22.37 0.88 19.41
C ASP A 212 -23.28 0.64 20.63
N ASN A 213 -24.58 0.45 20.35
CA ASN A 213 -25.57 0.23 21.39
C ASN A 213 -25.53 -1.20 21.96
N ASN A 214 -24.85 -2.12 21.27
CA ASN A 214 -24.79 -3.54 21.66
C ASN A 214 -23.49 -3.88 22.39
N GLY A 215 -22.47 -3.02 22.29
CA GLY A 215 -21.16 -3.20 22.90
C GLY A 215 -20.43 -4.47 22.45
N GLY A 216 -20.71 -4.95 21.23
CA GLY A 216 -20.11 -6.17 20.69
C GLY A 216 -20.55 -7.44 21.41
N SER A 217 -21.71 -7.46 22.03
CA SER A 217 -22.25 -8.64 22.69
C SER A 217 -22.66 -9.68 21.64
N MET A 218 -21.81 -10.66 21.38
CA MET A 218 -22.19 -11.81 20.55
C MET A 218 -23.35 -12.58 21.22
N VAL A 219 -24.42 -12.81 20.43
CA VAL A 219 -25.31 -13.94 20.73
C VAL A 219 -24.63 -15.17 20.12
N PRO A 220 -23.98 -16.02 20.92
CA PRO A 220 -23.17 -17.08 20.36
C PRO A 220 -24.07 -18.08 19.65
N THR A 221 -23.75 -18.37 18.40
CA THR A 221 -24.36 -19.52 17.72
C THR A 221 -23.83 -20.81 18.36
N ALA A 222 -24.57 -21.87 18.25
CA ALA A 222 -24.12 -23.19 18.76
C ALA A 222 -22.76 -23.59 18.14
N GLY A 223 -22.49 -23.16 16.90
CA GLY A 223 -21.21 -23.33 16.22
C GLY A 223 -20.08 -22.50 16.81
N ALA A 224 -20.33 -21.25 17.20
CA ALA A 224 -19.34 -20.37 17.83
C ALA A 224 -18.94 -20.94 19.20
N ILE A 225 -19.90 -21.39 20.03
CA ILE A 225 -19.64 -22.02 21.34
C ILE A 225 -18.78 -23.28 21.17
N ALA A 226 -19.10 -24.11 20.17
CA ALA A 226 -18.35 -25.33 19.91
C ALA A 226 -16.89 -25.09 19.52
N ARG A 227 -16.57 -23.90 19.00
CA ARG A 227 -15.21 -23.47 18.62
C ARG A 227 -14.46 -22.71 19.72
N GLY A 228 -15.06 -22.59 20.91
CA GLY A 228 -14.42 -21.92 22.04
C GLY A 228 -14.47 -20.39 22.01
N TYR A 229 -15.34 -19.80 21.19
CA TYR A 229 -15.72 -18.39 21.35
C TYR A 229 -16.53 -18.30 22.63
N ASP A 230 -16.02 -17.60 23.62
CA ASP A 230 -16.76 -17.39 24.86
C ASP A 230 -17.97 -16.47 24.62
N GLU A 231 -18.96 -16.58 25.50
CA GLU A 231 -20.18 -15.76 25.43
C GLU A 231 -19.91 -14.27 25.61
N THR A 232 -18.72 -13.93 26.01
CA THR A 232 -18.25 -12.56 26.22
C THR A 232 -17.60 -11.97 24.97
N GLY A 233 -18.00 -12.36 23.77
CA GLY A 233 -17.39 -11.87 22.54
C GLY A 233 -16.66 -10.56 22.78
N GLN A 234 -15.52 -10.26 22.27
CA GLN A 234 -14.62 -9.16 22.64
C GLN A 234 -15.25 -7.74 22.60
N GLY A 235 -16.46 -7.64 23.12
CA GLY A 235 -17.24 -6.45 23.29
C GLY A 235 -17.01 -5.83 24.64
N ALA A 236 -15.86 -5.28 24.88
CA ALA A 236 -15.79 -4.22 25.87
C ALA A 236 -16.68 -3.07 25.34
N SER A 237 -17.68 -2.70 26.12
CA SER A 237 -18.40 -1.45 25.95
C SER A 237 -17.38 -0.30 26.03
N GLY A 238 -16.88 0.12 24.94
CA GLY A 238 -15.88 1.16 24.80
C GLY A 238 -15.62 1.32 23.33
N THR A 239 -15.58 2.52 22.87
CA THR A 239 -15.09 2.86 21.56
C THR A 239 -13.67 2.32 21.44
N LYS A 240 -13.45 1.26 20.64
CA LYS A 240 -12.10 0.99 20.16
C LYS A 240 -11.61 2.27 19.48
N PRO A 241 -10.34 2.64 19.59
CA PRO A 241 -9.83 3.75 18.82
C PRO A 241 -10.13 3.48 17.34
N ASP A 242 -10.79 4.44 16.69
CA ASP A 242 -11.07 4.37 15.25
C ASP A 242 -9.77 4.47 14.45
N VAL A 243 -8.76 5.14 15.05
CA VAL A 243 -7.39 5.24 14.53
C VAL A 243 -6.40 5.00 15.68
N ASP A 244 -5.48 4.08 15.49
CA ASP A 244 -4.32 3.83 16.35
C ASP A 244 -3.16 3.36 15.46
N LEU A 245 -2.45 4.33 14.86
CA LEU A 245 -1.39 4.11 13.89
C LEU A 245 -0.06 4.67 14.42
N THR A 246 0.99 3.88 14.34
CA THR A 246 2.36 4.30 14.66
C THR A 246 3.28 3.90 13.51
N ILE A 247 4.13 4.83 13.07
CA ILE A 247 5.17 4.59 12.07
C ILE A 247 6.50 5.10 12.61
N ILE A 248 7.55 4.29 12.48
CA ILE A 248 8.93 4.68 12.80
C ILE A 248 9.78 4.40 11.56
N ARG A 249 10.50 5.42 11.07
CA ARG A 249 11.30 5.32 9.85
C ARG A 249 12.71 5.85 10.09
N PRO A 250 13.65 5.00 10.50
CA PRO A 250 15.07 5.33 10.49
C PRO A 250 15.66 5.27 9.09
N MET A 251 16.55 6.19 8.75
CA MET A 251 17.28 6.21 7.49
C MET A 251 18.74 6.54 7.71
N LEU A 252 19.60 6.00 6.84
CA LEU A 252 21.02 6.27 6.80
C LEU A 252 21.42 6.55 5.35
N LEU A 253 22.09 7.67 5.12
CA LEU A 253 22.71 8.03 3.84
C LEU A 253 24.21 8.01 4.02
N ILE A 254 24.91 7.24 3.20
CA ILE A 254 26.37 7.11 3.19
C ILE A 254 26.89 7.57 1.83
N GLN A 255 27.73 8.58 1.83
CA GLN A 255 28.33 9.19 0.64
C GLN A 255 29.85 9.09 0.72
N PRO A 256 30.44 7.89 0.44
CA PRO A 256 31.87 7.67 0.61
C PRO A 256 32.73 8.44 -0.41
N SER A 257 32.10 8.91 -1.50
CA SER A 257 32.69 9.74 -2.55
C SER A 257 31.60 10.59 -3.21
N GLU A 258 31.99 11.59 -3.99
CA GLU A 258 31.05 12.48 -4.70
C GLU A 258 30.18 11.75 -5.76
N ASN A 259 30.55 10.54 -6.14
CA ASN A 259 29.87 9.77 -7.17
C ASN A 259 29.14 8.53 -6.64
N LEU A 260 29.10 8.30 -5.33
CA LEU A 260 28.42 7.12 -4.74
C LEU A 260 27.57 7.52 -3.55
N ASP A 261 26.27 7.27 -3.69
CA ASP A 261 25.29 7.37 -2.63
C ASP A 261 24.77 5.98 -2.27
N ILE A 262 24.72 5.66 -0.97
CA ILE A 262 24.11 4.45 -0.44
C ILE A 262 23.09 4.86 0.61
N THR A 263 21.83 4.49 0.41
CA THR A 263 20.74 4.79 1.33
C THR A 263 20.17 3.51 1.92
N PHE A 264 20.02 3.47 3.24
CA PHE A 264 19.26 2.44 3.93
C PHE A 264 18.02 3.05 4.56
N ILE A 265 16.88 2.40 4.38
CA ILE A 265 15.60 2.78 4.95
C ILE A 265 15.06 1.58 5.74
N GLY A 266 14.71 1.80 7.00
CA GLY A 266 13.83 0.93 7.76
C GLY A 266 12.46 1.60 7.87
N GLU A 267 11.38 0.85 7.81
CA GLU A 267 10.03 1.31 8.14
C GLU A 267 9.35 0.26 9.01
N PHE A 268 8.88 0.68 10.18
CA PHE A 268 8.17 -0.13 11.15
C PHE A 268 6.80 0.49 11.36
N LEU A 269 5.76 -0.21 10.91
CA LEU A 269 4.37 0.24 10.99
C LEU A 269 3.57 -0.68 11.90
N SER A 270 2.81 -0.09 12.82
CA SER A 270 1.81 -0.80 13.63
C SER A 270 0.50 -0.04 13.54
N ASP A 271 -0.55 -0.70 13.04
CA ASP A 271 -1.91 -0.15 12.91
C ASP A 271 -2.90 -1.05 13.68
N LYS A 272 -3.38 -0.55 14.82
CA LYS A 272 -4.36 -1.20 15.69
C LYS A 272 -5.72 -0.50 15.64
N SER A 273 -6.02 0.13 14.52
CA SER A 273 -7.25 0.86 14.28
C SER A 273 -8.47 -0.06 14.28
N GLY A 274 -9.65 0.52 14.49
CA GLY A 274 -10.92 -0.15 14.28
C GLY A 274 -11.15 -0.49 12.81
N THR A 275 -12.03 -1.42 12.54
CA THR A 275 -12.55 -1.65 11.18
C THR A 275 -13.65 -0.66 10.84
N ALA A 276 -13.91 -0.49 9.55
CA ALA A 276 -15.03 0.30 9.09
C ALA A 276 -16.35 -0.27 9.62
N ASN A 277 -17.18 0.60 10.18
CA ASN A 277 -18.45 0.22 10.76
C ASN A 277 -19.50 -0.05 9.68
N SER A 278 -20.18 -1.18 9.78
CA SER A 278 -21.35 -1.53 8.97
C SER A 278 -22.64 -1.09 9.64
N ARG A 279 -23.58 -0.61 8.87
CA ARG A 279 -24.90 -0.29 9.37
C ARG A 279 -25.98 -0.79 8.43
N ASN A 280 -26.96 -1.44 8.98
CA ASN A 280 -28.16 -1.82 8.25
C ASN A 280 -29.14 -0.64 8.17
N PHE A 281 -29.46 -0.20 6.94
CA PHE A 281 -30.40 0.92 6.72
C PHE A 281 -31.84 0.50 6.42
N VAL A 282 -32.09 -0.79 6.20
CA VAL A 282 -33.33 -1.21 5.54
C VAL A 282 -34.26 -1.93 6.50
N ASN A 283 -35.41 -1.31 6.77
CA ASN A 283 -36.53 -1.96 7.48
C ASN A 283 -37.20 -3.08 6.67
N ASN A 284 -36.91 -3.18 5.38
CA ASN A 284 -37.43 -4.20 4.48
C ASN A 284 -36.26 -4.99 3.90
N ASP A 285 -35.67 -5.82 4.72
CA ASP A 285 -34.52 -6.61 4.34
C ASP A 285 -34.94 -7.92 3.67
N ALA A 286 -34.21 -8.28 2.61
CA ALA A 286 -34.39 -9.54 1.92
C ALA A 286 -34.18 -10.76 2.83
N LEU A 287 -33.47 -10.57 3.94
CA LEU A 287 -33.18 -11.60 4.97
C LEU A 287 -34.23 -11.64 6.07
N ARG A 288 -35.27 -10.80 6.03
CA ARG A 288 -36.37 -10.76 6.99
C ARG A 288 -35.94 -10.65 8.46
N ARG A 289 -34.84 -9.92 8.74
CA ARG A 289 -34.27 -9.77 10.10
C ARG A 289 -35.28 -9.21 11.09
N THR A 290 -35.98 -8.14 10.69
CA THR A 290 -37.06 -7.54 11.49
C THR A 290 -38.18 -8.51 11.77
N GLN A 291 -38.55 -9.35 10.78
CA GLN A 291 -39.65 -10.30 10.94
C GLN A 291 -39.25 -11.53 11.76
N LEU A 292 -38.01 -12.04 11.54
CA LEU A 292 -37.56 -13.28 12.20
C LEU A 292 -37.00 -13.04 13.59
N PHE A 293 -36.36 -11.88 13.83
CA PHE A 293 -35.59 -11.60 15.03
C PHE A 293 -36.05 -10.35 15.80
N GLY A 294 -37.04 -9.62 15.27
CA GLY A 294 -37.55 -8.40 15.90
C GLY A 294 -36.56 -7.23 15.90
N TYR A 295 -35.53 -7.29 15.07
CA TYR A 295 -34.51 -6.25 14.99
C TYR A 295 -35.02 -5.01 14.21
N THR A 296 -34.82 -3.84 14.80
CA THR A 296 -35.05 -2.55 14.15
C THR A 296 -33.75 -1.74 14.18
N PRO A 297 -33.25 -1.26 13.01
CA PRO A 297 -32.06 -0.43 12.97
C PRO A 297 -32.22 0.84 13.80
N PRO A 298 -31.15 1.38 14.42
CA PRO A 298 -31.17 2.65 15.11
C PRO A 298 -31.65 3.78 14.19
N GLU A 299 -32.35 4.77 14.74
CA GLU A 299 -32.78 5.97 14.00
C GLU A 299 -31.58 6.90 13.73
N ASP A 300 -30.69 7.08 14.71
CA ASP A 300 -29.49 7.90 14.56
C ASP A 300 -28.52 7.22 13.59
N ARG A 301 -28.04 8.01 12.63
CA ARG A 301 -27.10 7.51 11.60
C ARG A 301 -25.71 7.14 12.15
N TYR A 302 -25.36 7.62 13.30
CA TYR A 302 -24.10 7.31 13.98
C TYR A 302 -24.24 6.25 15.08
N GLU A 303 -25.40 5.62 15.21
CA GLU A 303 -25.61 4.49 16.08
C GLU A 303 -25.59 3.18 15.28
N ILE A 304 -24.94 2.19 15.82
CA ILE A 304 -24.80 0.82 15.28
C ILE A 304 -25.18 -0.19 16.37
N ASN A 305 -25.40 -1.43 15.94
CA ASN A 305 -25.69 -2.55 16.84
C ASN A 305 -24.86 -3.76 16.39
N HIS A 306 -23.55 -3.68 16.52
CA HIS A 306 -22.67 -4.79 16.22
C HIS A 306 -22.68 -5.83 17.32
N ASN A 307 -22.66 -7.10 16.96
CA ASN A 307 -22.42 -8.18 17.91
C ASN A 307 -21.00 -8.76 17.80
N LEU A 308 -20.19 -8.27 16.86
CA LEU A 308 -18.76 -8.50 16.76
C LEU A 308 -18.03 -7.17 16.74
N MET A 309 -17.19 -6.92 17.74
CA MET A 309 -16.27 -5.76 17.70
C MET A 309 -15.18 -6.01 16.66
N GLY A 310 -15.30 -5.34 15.53
CA GLY A 310 -14.27 -5.36 14.51
C GLY A 310 -12.95 -4.72 14.98
N GLY A 311 -11.84 -5.10 14.39
CA GLY A 311 -10.52 -4.53 14.66
C GLY A 311 -9.48 -5.00 13.67
N ASN A 312 -8.42 -4.21 13.54
CA ASN A 312 -7.21 -4.55 12.82
C ASN A 312 -6.05 -4.66 13.80
N ASP A 313 -5.12 -5.54 13.53
CA ASP A 313 -3.79 -5.57 14.10
C ASP A 313 -2.84 -5.84 12.94
N LEU A 314 -2.27 -4.78 12.37
CA LEU A 314 -1.39 -4.83 11.21
C LEU A 314 0.01 -4.40 11.66
N GLU A 315 0.98 -5.27 11.44
CA GLU A 315 2.39 -4.97 11.65
C GLU A 315 3.12 -5.15 10.32
N ILE A 316 3.95 -4.17 9.96
CA ILE A 316 4.76 -4.20 8.75
C ILE A 316 6.17 -3.76 9.09
N ASP A 317 7.14 -4.61 8.77
CA ASP A 317 8.55 -4.30 8.83
C ASP A 317 9.13 -4.29 7.41
N THR A 318 9.77 -3.19 7.03
CA THR A 318 10.37 -3.03 5.69
C THR A 318 11.79 -2.53 5.81
N PHE A 319 12.67 -3.15 5.04
CA PHE A 319 14.07 -2.74 4.90
C PHE A 319 14.40 -2.56 3.43
N ILE A 320 14.96 -1.39 3.08
CA ILE A 320 15.37 -1.08 1.70
C ILE A 320 16.81 -0.60 1.74
N GLY A 321 17.64 -1.18 0.87
CA GLY A 321 18.96 -0.67 0.53
C GLY A 321 18.97 -0.20 -0.92
N GLU A 322 19.39 1.03 -1.15
CA GLU A 322 19.55 1.63 -2.48
C GLU A 322 20.99 2.12 -2.61
N PHE A 323 21.65 1.85 -3.74
CA PHE A 323 22.88 2.56 -4.10
C PHE A 323 22.75 3.21 -5.47
N ASN A 324 23.40 4.36 -5.63
CA ASN A 324 23.50 5.09 -6.88
C ASN A 324 24.98 5.41 -7.13
N LEU A 325 25.54 4.83 -8.18
CA LEU A 325 26.92 5.09 -8.60
C LEU A 325 26.90 5.92 -9.89
N GLN A 326 27.28 7.20 -9.77
CA GLN A 326 27.45 8.08 -10.90
C GLN A 326 28.72 7.70 -11.68
N THR A 327 28.59 7.56 -12.97
CA THR A 327 29.68 7.31 -13.91
C THR A 327 29.75 8.44 -14.95
N ASP A 328 30.77 8.45 -15.79
CA ASP A 328 30.94 9.47 -16.85
C ASP A 328 29.75 9.53 -17.83
N SER A 329 29.03 8.42 -18.01
CA SER A 329 27.96 8.30 -19.01
C SER A 329 26.57 7.99 -18.43
N GLY A 330 26.43 7.93 -17.11
CA GLY A 330 25.14 7.64 -16.49
C GLY A 330 25.23 7.18 -15.04
N ILE A 331 24.14 6.61 -14.53
CA ILE A 331 23.99 6.16 -13.14
C ILE A 331 23.68 4.67 -13.12
N LEU A 332 24.48 3.92 -12.37
CA LEU A 332 24.17 2.55 -11.98
C LEU A 332 23.40 2.59 -10.64
N THR A 333 22.16 2.13 -10.65
CA THR A 333 21.33 2.02 -9.44
C THR A 333 21.07 0.57 -9.11
N GLY A 334 21.27 0.20 -7.84
CA GLY A 334 20.82 -1.08 -7.30
C GLY A 334 19.88 -0.88 -6.13
N ILE A 335 18.81 -1.67 -6.08
CA ILE A 335 17.82 -1.66 -5.00
C ILE A 335 17.64 -3.10 -4.53
N ALA A 336 17.67 -3.30 -3.21
CA ALA A 336 17.32 -4.56 -2.57
C ALA A 336 16.37 -4.30 -1.42
N SER A 337 15.36 -5.13 -1.24
CA SER A 337 14.43 -4.96 -0.12
C SER A 337 13.98 -6.29 0.47
N TYR A 338 13.64 -6.23 1.75
CA TYR A 338 12.91 -7.25 2.49
C TYR A 338 11.71 -6.58 3.17
N ARG A 339 10.55 -7.21 3.08
CA ARG A 339 9.32 -6.77 3.74
C ARG A 339 8.62 -7.97 4.35
N GLU A 340 8.22 -7.81 5.59
CA GLU A 340 7.40 -8.76 6.35
C GLU A 340 6.12 -8.06 6.81
N LEU A 341 5.01 -8.80 6.80
CA LEU A 341 3.71 -8.29 7.20
C LEU A 341 2.96 -9.37 7.95
N THR A 342 2.35 -8.99 9.08
CA THR A 342 1.34 -9.78 9.78
C THR A 342 0.07 -8.95 9.92
N TYR A 343 -1.07 -9.54 9.62
CA TYR A 343 -2.36 -8.86 9.66
C TYR A 343 -3.45 -9.74 10.24
N ASP A 344 -3.91 -9.39 11.42
CA ASP A 344 -5.09 -9.97 12.05
C ASP A 344 -6.27 -9.00 11.93
N SER A 345 -7.41 -9.50 11.49
CA SER A 345 -8.60 -8.66 11.36
C SER A 345 -9.89 -9.38 11.69
N SER A 346 -10.85 -8.62 12.21
CA SER A 346 -12.23 -9.07 12.42
C SER A 346 -13.22 -8.00 11.99
N THR A 347 -14.34 -8.41 11.38
CA THR A 347 -15.33 -7.48 10.84
C THR A 347 -16.74 -8.02 10.98
N ASP A 348 -17.63 -7.22 11.60
CA ASP A 348 -19.07 -7.38 11.50
C ASP A 348 -19.53 -6.80 10.16
N PHE A 349 -19.92 -7.67 9.24
CA PHE A 349 -20.30 -7.26 7.89
C PHE A 349 -21.79 -6.95 7.76
N ASP A 350 -22.63 -7.52 8.60
CA ASP A 350 -24.09 -7.38 8.49
C ASP A 350 -24.67 -6.19 9.26
N GLY A 351 -23.93 -5.63 10.21
CA GLY A 351 -24.33 -4.43 10.97
C GLY A 351 -25.57 -4.63 11.83
N SER A 352 -25.77 -5.82 12.38
CA SER A 352 -26.91 -6.17 13.22
C SER A 352 -26.46 -6.91 14.50
N PRO A 353 -27.32 -6.97 15.55
CA PRO A 353 -26.99 -7.68 16.79
C PRO A 353 -27.10 -9.20 16.66
N ILE A 354 -27.21 -9.72 15.44
CA ILE A 354 -27.42 -11.13 15.14
C ILE A 354 -26.43 -11.54 14.08
N THR A 355 -25.65 -12.58 14.33
CA THR A 355 -24.69 -13.08 13.34
C THR A 355 -25.40 -13.61 12.11
N LEU A 356 -25.29 -12.88 11.02
CA LEU A 356 -25.77 -13.28 9.69
C LEU A 356 -24.64 -13.37 8.69
N PHE A 357 -23.63 -12.51 8.82
CA PHE A 357 -22.41 -12.57 8.03
C PHE A 357 -21.28 -11.78 8.70
N HIS A 358 -20.33 -12.51 9.25
CA HIS A 358 -19.13 -11.95 9.86
C HIS A 358 -17.87 -12.54 9.28
N PHE A 359 -16.77 -11.81 9.41
CA PHE A 359 -15.40 -12.30 9.31
C PHE A 359 -14.79 -12.22 10.73
N PRO A 360 -14.98 -13.24 11.57
CA PRO A 360 -14.56 -13.14 12.96
C PRO A 360 -13.06 -13.27 13.16
N ASP A 361 -12.41 -14.04 12.30
CA ASP A 361 -10.97 -14.27 12.32
C ASP A 361 -10.46 -14.25 10.88
N ASN A 362 -9.51 -13.36 10.60
CA ASN A 362 -8.65 -13.44 9.43
C ASN A 362 -7.22 -13.27 9.94
N HIS A 363 -6.34 -14.13 9.48
CA HIS A 363 -4.92 -14.08 9.76
C HIS A 363 -4.14 -14.16 8.47
N GLU A 364 -3.27 -13.17 8.22
CA GLU A 364 -2.52 -13.05 6.99
C GLU A 364 -1.05 -12.77 7.32
N GLU A 365 -0.15 -13.53 6.72
CA GLU A 365 1.29 -13.32 6.78
C GLU A 365 1.83 -13.17 5.38
N GLN A 366 2.83 -12.32 5.21
CA GLN A 366 3.51 -12.14 3.93
C GLN A 366 4.98 -11.83 4.17
N GLU A 367 5.85 -12.55 3.47
CA GLU A 367 7.25 -12.21 3.29
C GLU A 367 7.52 -11.85 1.83
N GLN A 368 8.33 -10.84 1.59
CA GLN A 368 8.66 -10.37 0.24
C GLN A 368 10.12 -9.96 0.15
N GLN A 369 10.77 -10.38 -0.92
CA GLN A 369 12.11 -9.94 -1.28
C GLN A 369 12.11 -9.36 -2.69
N THR A 370 12.81 -8.23 -2.89
CA THR A 370 12.98 -7.67 -4.23
C THR A 370 14.41 -7.26 -4.49
N PHE A 371 14.80 -7.36 -5.76
CA PHE A 371 16.06 -6.85 -6.23
C PHE A 371 15.90 -6.20 -7.60
N GLU A 372 16.49 -5.04 -7.80
CA GLU A 372 16.60 -4.39 -9.10
C GLU A 372 18.03 -3.86 -9.30
N LEU A 373 18.58 -4.09 -10.48
CA LEU A 373 19.82 -3.46 -10.94
C LEU A 373 19.54 -2.82 -12.30
N ARG A 374 19.83 -1.52 -12.41
CA ARG A 374 19.64 -0.78 -13.67
C ARG A 374 20.76 0.20 -13.93
N TYR A 375 21.00 0.43 -15.19
CA TYR A 375 21.89 1.50 -15.66
C TYR A 375 21.08 2.46 -16.53
N ALA A 376 21.10 3.74 -16.19
CA ALA A 376 20.49 4.81 -16.96
C ALA A 376 21.56 5.81 -17.38
N GLY A 377 21.61 6.16 -18.66
CA GLY A 377 22.65 7.03 -19.15
C GLY A 377 22.39 7.56 -20.55
N SER A 378 23.35 8.34 -21.05
CA SER A 378 23.34 8.91 -22.40
C SER A 378 24.48 8.30 -23.22
N TYR A 379 24.16 7.81 -24.42
CA TYR A 379 25.15 7.34 -25.38
C TYR A 379 25.68 8.48 -26.23
N SER A 380 24.86 9.48 -26.48
CA SER A 380 25.19 10.71 -27.24
C SER A 380 24.22 11.82 -26.81
N GLU A 381 24.43 13.04 -27.33
CA GLU A 381 23.52 14.17 -27.11
C GLU A 381 22.06 13.89 -27.55
N ASN A 382 21.86 12.87 -28.40
CA ASN A 382 20.54 12.53 -28.95
C ASN A 382 19.99 11.18 -28.44
N ILE A 383 20.72 10.42 -27.64
CA ILE A 383 20.32 9.07 -27.23
C ILE A 383 20.48 8.90 -25.73
N ASP A 384 19.35 8.81 -25.03
CA ASP A 384 19.28 8.39 -23.65
C ASP A 384 18.70 6.97 -23.55
N TYR A 385 19.16 6.22 -22.58
CA TYR A 385 18.68 4.85 -22.39
C TYR A 385 18.63 4.44 -20.93
N VAL A 386 17.82 3.44 -20.64
CA VAL A 386 17.82 2.69 -19.40
C VAL A 386 17.72 1.20 -19.71
N VAL A 387 18.53 0.40 -19.04
CA VAL A 387 18.47 -1.06 -19.10
C VAL A 387 18.52 -1.60 -17.69
N GLY A 388 17.84 -2.71 -17.45
CA GLY A 388 17.87 -3.29 -16.10
C GLY A 388 17.29 -4.69 -16.02
N VAL A 389 17.51 -5.26 -14.85
CA VAL A 389 16.95 -6.55 -14.43
C VAL A 389 16.27 -6.39 -13.09
N SER A 390 15.23 -7.16 -12.86
CA SER A 390 14.51 -7.17 -11.60
C SER A 390 14.16 -8.59 -11.19
N TYR A 391 14.17 -8.85 -9.92
CA TYR A 391 13.72 -10.09 -9.29
C TYR A 391 12.75 -9.75 -8.16
N PHE A 392 11.75 -10.59 -8.01
CA PHE A 392 10.73 -10.50 -6.98
C PHE A 392 10.42 -11.91 -6.50
N ASP A 393 10.30 -12.05 -5.19
CA ASP A 393 9.91 -13.28 -4.53
C ASP A 393 8.94 -12.94 -3.39
N GLN A 394 7.90 -13.76 -3.22
CA GLN A 394 6.88 -13.57 -2.20
C GLN A 394 6.32 -14.90 -1.73
N GLU A 395 6.24 -15.04 -0.42
CA GLU A 395 5.46 -16.08 0.24
C GLU A 395 4.29 -15.46 1.01
N MET A 396 3.16 -16.15 1.03
CA MET A 396 1.93 -15.64 1.60
C MET A 396 1.12 -16.76 2.25
N PHE A 397 0.68 -16.51 3.47
CA PHE A 397 -0.31 -17.31 4.18
C PHE A 397 -1.57 -16.49 4.42
N VAL A 398 -2.75 -17.04 4.11
CA VAL A 398 -4.04 -16.38 4.34
C VAL A 398 -5.01 -17.38 4.95
N GLY A 399 -5.33 -17.18 6.23
CA GLY A 399 -6.43 -17.84 6.94
C GLY A 399 -7.66 -16.93 6.94
N GLU A 400 -8.78 -17.41 6.46
CA GLU A 400 -10.04 -16.65 6.44
C GLU A 400 -11.19 -17.48 7.00
N ARG A 401 -11.97 -16.89 7.90
CA ARG A 401 -13.21 -17.47 8.42
C ARG A 401 -14.40 -16.56 8.10
N ARG A 402 -15.49 -17.18 7.66
CA ARG A 402 -16.79 -16.52 7.45
C ARG A 402 -17.83 -17.21 8.28
N ASP A 403 -18.49 -16.48 9.17
CA ASP A 403 -19.57 -16.97 10.00
C ASP A 403 -20.93 -16.47 9.46
N PHE A 404 -21.81 -17.40 9.17
CA PHE A 404 -23.17 -17.13 8.69
C PHE A 404 -24.22 -17.37 9.78
N GLY A 405 -23.81 -17.48 11.03
CA GLY A 405 -24.68 -17.69 12.19
C GLY A 405 -25.10 -19.13 12.41
N VAL A 406 -25.45 -19.84 11.36
CA VAL A 406 -25.86 -21.26 11.41
C VAL A 406 -24.72 -22.22 11.03
N ALA A 407 -23.72 -21.70 10.33
CA ALA A 407 -22.52 -22.41 9.92
C ALA A 407 -21.39 -21.43 9.68
N ASP A 408 -20.18 -21.84 9.89
CA ASP A 408 -18.99 -21.14 9.46
C ASP A 408 -18.28 -21.89 8.33
N ILE A 409 -17.54 -21.14 7.55
CA ILE A 409 -16.66 -21.64 6.51
C ILE A 409 -15.30 -21.02 6.76
N ALA A 410 -14.30 -21.87 6.94
CA ALA A 410 -12.93 -21.43 7.10
C ALA A 410 -12.02 -22.10 6.08
N GLY A 411 -10.93 -21.47 5.73
CA GLY A 411 -9.93 -22.02 4.82
C GLY A 411 -8.61 -21.30 4.92
N VAL A 412 -7.57 -21.97 4.48
CA VAL A 412 -6.21 -21.48 4.37
C VAL A 412 -5.77 -21.49 2.92
N THR A 413 -5.08 -20.45 2.52
CA THR A 413 -4.38 -20.37 1.23
C THR A 413 -2.93 -20.04 1.50
N GLU A 414 -2.03 -20.85 0.97
CA GLU A 414 -0.61 -20.58 0.90
C GLU A 414 -0.27 -20.29 -0.56
N LEU A 415 0.50 -19.24 -0.81
CA LEU A 415 0.89 -18.83 -2.14
C LEU A 415 2.38 -18.47 -2.14
N SER A 416 3.13 -19.09 -3.05
CA SER A 416 4.49 -18.70 -3.42
C SER A 416 4.48 -18.09 -4.81
N HIS A 417 5.21 -17.01 -4.99
CA HIS A 417 5.22 -16.25 -6.23
C HIS A 417 6.58 -15.65 -6.49
N ASP A 418 7.25 -16.08 -7.53
CA ASP A 418 8.50 -15.49 -8.01
C ASP A 418 8.34 -14.85 -9.40
N SER A 419 9.17 -13.84 -9.68
CA SER A 419 9.18 -13.16 -10.96
C SER A 419 10.56 -12.61 -11.30
N ILE A 420 10.96 -12.79 -12.56
CA ILE A 420 12.14 -12.17 -13.13
C ILE A 420 11.73 -11.27 -14.31
N GLY A 421 12.39 -10.13 -14.45
CA GLY A 421 12.16 -9.21 -15.58
C GLY A 421 13.44 -8.62 -16.10
N ILE A 422 13.53 -8.50 -17.43
CA ILE A 422 14.62 -7.81 -18.12
C ILE A 422 14.00 -6.70 -18.97
N PHE A 423 14.45 -5.48 -18.83
CA PHE A 423 13.88 -4.34 -19.53
C PHE A 423 14.93 -3.41 -20.14
N ALA A 424 14.51 -2.75 -21.21
CA ALA A 424 15.28 -1.68 -21.83
C ALA A 424 14.32 -0.62 -22.41
N GLU A 425 14.71 0.64 -22.29
CA GLU A 425 14.02 1.75 -22.95
C GLU A 425 15.05 2.75 -23.48
N LEU A 426 14.82 3.26 -24.68
CA LEU A 426 15.68 4.21 -25.37
C LEU A 426 14.85 5.40 -25.82
N ASP A 427 15.36 6.60 -25.56
CA ASP A 427 14.88 7.86 -26.11
C ASP A 427 15.82 8.32 -27.21
N TYR A 428 15.27 8.62 -28.38
CA TYR A 428 15.99 9.15 -29.52
C TYR A 428 15.45 10.53 -29.92
N LEU A 429 16.27 11.55 -29.76
CA LEU A 429 15.99 12.92 -30.24
C LEU A 429 16.24 13.01 -31.74
N ILE A 430 15.19 13.02 -32.55
CA ILE A 430 15.30 13.23 -34.00
C ILE A 430 15.78 14.66 -34.29
N ASN A 431 15.30 15.60 -33.50
CA ASN A 431 15.68 17.01 -33.47
C ASN A 431 15.26 17.61 -32.12
N ASP A 432 15.59 18.88 -31.89
CA ASP A 432 15.33 19.58 -30.61
C ASP A 432 13.85 19.60 -30.19
N LYS A 433 12.92 19.24 -31.07
CA LYS A 433 11.48 19.26 -30.80
C LYS A 433 10.82 17.87 -30.79
N THR A 434 11.49 16.88 -31.38
CA THR A 434 10.86 15.58 -31.62
C THR A 434 11.68 14.45 -31.02
N LYS A 435 11.07 13.71 -30.13
CA LYS A 435 11.65 12.53 -29.44
C LYS A 435 10.83 11.29 -29.77
N ILE A 436 11.51 10.19 -30.04
CA ILE A 436 10.92 8.84 -30.09
C ILE A 436 11.40 8.04 -28.88
N THR A 437 10.47 7.42 -28.18
CA THR A 437 10.77 6.46 -27.11
C THR A 437 10.44 5.05 -27.58
N LEU A 438 11.38 4.14 -27.45
CA LEU A 438 11.24 2.72 -27.75
C LEU A 438 11.58 1.91 -26.50
N GLY A 439 10.73 1.00 -26.10
CA GLY A 439 10.98 0.19 -24.92
C GLY A 439 10.43 -1.24 -25.08
N ALA A 440 11.02 -2.15 -24.34
CA ALA A 440 10.51 -3.51 -24.19
C ALA A 440 10.91 -4.08 -22.83
N ARG A 441 10.05 -4.93 -22.29
CA ARG A 441 10.34 -5.75 -21.12
C ARG A 441 9.88 -7.18 -21.37
N TRP A 442 10.74 -8.13 -21.09
CA TRP A 442 10.37 -9.53 -20.91
C TRP A 442 10.20 -9.82 -19.42
N THR A 443 9.13 -10.50 -19.06
CA THR A 443 8.82 -10.90 -17.68
C THR A 443 8.39 -12.35 -17.70
N GLU A 444 8.90 -13.15 -16.75
CA GLU A 444 8.43 -14.49 -16.42
C GLU A 444 8.01 -14.50 -14.95
N GLU A 445 6.87 -15.13 -14.68
CA GLU A 445 6.31 -15.27 -13.33
C GLU A 445 5.91 -16.72 -13.10
N SER A 446 6.28 -17.27 -11.94
CA SER A 446 5.82 -18.58 -11.47
C SER A 446 4.98 -18.41 -10.22
N LYS A 447 3.89 -19.16 -10.13
CA LYS A 447 3.00 -19.16 -8.98
C LYS A 447 2.63 -20.57 -8.60
N ASP A 448 2.80 -20.84 -7.31
CA ASP A 448 2.35 -22.05 -6.66
C ASP A 448 1.32 -21.68 -5.60
N VAL A 449 0.17 -22.34 -5.61
CA VAL A 449 -0.87 -22.14 -4.61
C VAL A 449 -1.29 -23.46 -4.01
N THR A 450 -1.34 -23.51 -2.69
CA THR A 450 -1.94 -24.59 -1.92
C THR A 450 -3.21 -24.06 -1.26
N PHE A 451 -4.29 -24.75 -1.47
CA PHE A 451 -5.59 -24.39 -0.93
C PHE A 451 -6.11 -25.48 -0.02
N ASN A 452 -6.22 -25.18 1.26
CA ASN A 452 -6.79 -26.03 2.28
C ASN A 452 -8.13 -25.44 2.70
N ALA A 453 -9.20 -25.84 2.00
CA ALA A 453 -10.37 -25.05 2.06
C ALA A 453 -11.69 -25.63 2.27
N ILE A 454 -12.60 -24.72 2.45
CA ILE A 454 -14.05 -24.80 2.63
C ILE A 454 -14.40 -25.96 3.52
N GLY A 455 -14.09 -25.79 4.78
CA GLY A 455 -14.34 -26.79 5.80
C GLY A 455 -14.30 -26.16 7.18
N SER A 456 -13.91 -26.91 8.14
CA SER A 456 -13.70 -26.48 9.52
C SER A 456 -12.20 -26.34 9.77
N CYS A 457 -11.78 -25.19 10.31
CA CYS A 457 -10.41 -24.98 10.78
C CYS A 457 -10.41 -24.74 12.29
N GLU A 458 -9.29 -25.07 12.94
CA GLU A 458 -9.02 -24.56 14.28
C GLU A 458 -9.00 -23.02 14.28
N LYS A 459 -9.10 -22.40 15.45
CA LYS A 459 -9.19 -20.93 15.55
C LYS A 459 -7.96 -20.23 14.98
N ASP A 460 -6.79 -20.80 15.18
CA ASP A 460 -5.49 -20.31 14.72
C ASP A 460 -5.11 -20.78 13.31
N PHE A 461 -6.03 -21.43 12.59
CA PHE A 461 -5.80 -22.01 11.26
C PHE A 461 -4.70 -23.07 11.17
N SER A 462 -4.16 -23.53 12.29
CA SER A 462 -3.08 -24.54 12.35
C SER A 462 -3.49 -25.90 11.77
N SER A 463 -4.79 -26.18 11.75
CA SER A 463 -5.35 -27.40 11.20
C SER A 463 -6.69 -27.12 10.55
N CYS A 464 -6.82 -27.49 9.28
CA CYS A 464 -8.06 -27.37 8.50
C CYS A 464 -8.48 -28.72 7.92
N SER A 465 -9.78 -28.98 7.90
CA SER A 465 -10.35 -30.19 7.30
C SER A 465 -11.53 -29.84 6.40
N GLY A 466 -11.60 -30.44 5.22
CA GLY A 466 -12.67 -30.20 4.25
C GLY A 466 -12.43 -30.90 2.93
N PRO A 467 -13.42 -30.89 2.02
CA PRO A 467 -13.35 -31.62 0.74
C PRO A 467 -12.28 -31.10 -0.22
N SER A 468 -11.73 -29.92 0.01
CA SER A 468 -10.70 -29.30 -0.84
C SER A 468 -9.32 -29.22 -0.19
N SER A 469 -9.10 -29.98 0.89
CA SER A 469 -7.83 -29.96 1.62
C SER A 469 -6.67 -30.44 0.75
N GLY A 470 -5.59 -29.64 0.66
CA GLY A 470 -4.38 -29.98 -0.07
C GLY A 470 -4.47 -29.84 -1.59
N LEU A 471 -5.41 -29.06 -2.11
CA LEU A 471 -5.42 -28.73 -3.54
C LEU A 471 -4.24 -27.83 -3.89
N MET A 472 -3.40 -28.31 -4.79
CA MET A 472 -2.24 -27.56 -5.27
C MET A 472 -2.40 -27.20 -6.75
N ARG A 473 -1.95 -26.03 -7.12
CA ARG A 473 -1.86 -25.54 -8.50
C ARG A 473 -0.59 -24.76 -8.68
N SER A 474 -0.02 -24.92 -9.88
CA SER A 474 1.17 -24.20 -10.32
C SER A 474 0.91 -23.61 -11.70
N GLY A 475 1.52 -22.47 -11.98
CA GLY A 475 1.48 -21.86 -13.30
C GLY A 475 2.70 -20.98 -13.53
N THR A 476 3.25 -21.07 -14.73
CA THR A 476 4.30 -20.16 -15.20
C THR A 476 3.76 -19.35 -16.37
N TYR A 477 3.97 -18.04 -16.34
CA TYR A 477 3.44 -17.08 -17.28
C TYR A 477 4.55 -16.17 -17.75
N ASP A 478 4.70 -15.97 -19.04
CA ASP A 478 5.68 -15.04 -19.59
C ASP A 478 5.05 -14.12 -20.64
N ASP A 479 5.58 -12.93 -20.78
CA ASP A 479 5.18 -11.98 -21.82
C ASP A 479 6.31 -10.98 -22.11
N THR A 480 6.23 -10.40 -23.31
CA THR A 480 7.08 -9.29 -23.72
C THR A 480 6.23 -8.05 -23.98
N THR A 481 6.34 -7.04 -23.13
CA THR A 481 5.57 -5.81 -23.19
C THR A 481 6.32 -4.71 -23.92
N PRO A 482 5.94 -4.34 -25.17
CA PRO A 482 6.54 -3.24 -25.91
C PRO A 482 5.98 -1.89 -25.50
N LYS A 483 6.79 -0.83 -25.74
CA LYS A 483 6.40 0.58 -25.67
C LYS A 483 6.95 1.32 -26.88
N ILE A 484 6.12 2.14 -27.51
CA ILE A 484 6.50 3.10 -28.54
C ILE A 484 5.80 4.41 -28.22
N ALA A 485 6.55 5.50 -28.18
CA ALA A 485 5.97 6.84 -28.05
C ALA A 485 6.68 7.84 -28.94
N VAL A 486 5.95 8.85 -29.39
CA VAL A 486 6.47 10.01 -30.08
C VAL A 486 6.00 11.25 -29.35
N THR A 487 6.92 12.11 -28.98
CA THR A 487 6.65 13.41 -28.35
C THR A 487 7.13 14.50 -29.28
N HIS A 488 6.31 15.54 -29.46
CA HIS A 488 6.68 16.71 -30.25
C HIS A 488 6.33 18.01 -29.53
N SER A 489 7.33 18.84 -29.27
CA SER A 489 7.17 20.15 -28.65
C SER A 489 6.76 21.18 -29.70
N LEU A 490 5.54 21.69 -29.60
CA LEU A 490 5.05 22.78 -30.48
C LEU A 490 5.72 24.11 -30.12
N ASN A 491 5.86 24.36 -28.82
CA ASN A 491 6.57 25.47 -28.21
C ASN A 491 7.02 25.09 -26.78
N GLU A 492 7.55 26.03 -26.01
CA GLU A 492 8.05 25.80 -24.65
C GLU A 492 6.94 25.35 -23.66
N ASP A 493 5.69 25.73 -23.95
CA ASP A 493 4.55 25.45 -23.03
C ASP A 493 3.67 24.28 -23.50
N VAL A 494 3.82 23.81 -24.75
CA VAL A 494 2.87 22.86 -25.36
C VAL A 494 3.59 21.70 -26.02
N ASN A 495 3.37 20.51 -25.47
CA ASN A 495 3.80 19.23 -26.03
C ASN A 495 2.59 18.41 -26.51
N ILE A 496 2.77 17.71 -27.60
CA ILE A 496 1.83 16.68 -28.06
C ILE A 496 2.55 15.34 -28.09
N TYR A 497 1.85 14.29 -27.72
CA TYR A 497 2.41 12.94 -27.80
C TYR A 497 1.38 11.91 -28.26
N ALA A 498 1.89 10.82 -28.82
CA ALA A 498 1.14 9.59 -29.08
C ALA A 498 1.96 8.42 -28.57
N SER A 499 1.31 7.46 -27.91
CA SER A 499 2.00 6.30 -27.37
C SER A 499 1.18 5.02 -27.55
N TYR A 500 1.89 3.92 -27.77
CA TYR A 500 1.39 2.57 -27.64
C TYR A 500 2.22 1.86 -26.58
N THR A 501 1.55 1.29 -25.59
CA THR A 501 2.18 0.61 -24.47
C THR A 501 1.33 -0.59 -24.08
N GLN A 502 1.98 -1.71 -23.79
CA GLN A 502 1.35 -2.91 -23.30
C GLN A 502 1.68 -3.11 -21.81
N GLY A 503 0.71 -3.58 -21.05
CA GLY A 503 0.91 -4.00 -19.67
C GLY A 503 0.75 -5.52 -19.55
N PHE A 504 1.43 -6.12 -18.60
CA PHE A 504 1.36 -7.54 -18.28
C PHE A 504 0.71 -7.75 -16.91
N ARG A 505 -0.16 -8.72 -16.84
CA ARG A 505 -0.71 -9.29 -15.61
C ARG A 505 -0.85 -10.77 -15.82
N SER A 506 -0.19 -11.57 -15.00
CA SER A 506 -0.24 -13.02 -15.11
C SER A 506 -1.59 -13.61 -14.72
N GLY A 507 -1.78 -14.89 -14.97
CA GLY A 507 -2.89 -15.66 -14.42
C GLY A 507 -2.84 -15.70 -12.89
N SER A 508 -4.00 -15.92 -12.28
CA SER A 508 -4.14 -16.04 -10.83
C SER A 508 -5.11 -17.19 -10.51
N PHE A 509 -4.99 -17.72 -9.30
CA PHE A 509 -5.88 -18.77 -8.80
C PHE A 509 -6.85 -18.15 -7.80
N ASP A 510 -8.17 -18.40 -7.98
CA ASP A 510 -9.16 -17.90 -7.04
C ASP A 510 -9.17 -18.75 -5.76
N ALA A 511 -8.53 -18.27 -4.71
CA ALA A 511 -8.48 -18.91 -3.41
C ALA A 511 -9.85 -19.01 -2.69
N ARG A 512 -10.87 -18.33 -3.20
CA ARG A 512 -12.25 -18.40 -2.69
C ARG A 512 -13.17 -19.29 -3.55
N ALA A 513 -12.62 -20.02 -4.52
CA ALA A 513 -13.37 -20.96 -5.33
C ALA A 513 -14.07 -22.01 -4.45
N ARG A 514 -15.38 -22.15 -4.62
CA ARG A 514 -16.22 -23.00 -3.74
C ARG A 514 -16.27 -24.46 -4.16
N THR A 515 -15.84 -24.77 -5.36
CA THR A 515 -15.85 -26.12 -5.90
C THR A 515 -14.53 -26.40 -6.63
N PHE A 516 -14.18 -27.66 -6.73
CA PHE A 516 -13.02 -28.08 -7.52
C PHE A 516 -13.07 -27.51 -8.95
N ASP A 517 -14.24 -27.57 -9.61
CA ASP A 517 -14.41 -27.05 -10.96
C ASP A 517 -14.27 -25.53 -11.05
N SER A 518 -14.75 -24.78 -10.04
CA SER A 518 -14.59 -23.33 -10.00
C SER A 518 -13.18 -22.88 -9.65
N PHE A 519 -12.37 -23.76 -9.05
CA PHE A 519 -10.95 -23.53 -8.81
C PHE A 519 -10.08 -23.77 -10.06
N LEU A 520 -10.60 -24.56 -11.02
CA LEU A 520 -9.90 -24.90 -12.26
C LEU A 520 -10.10 -23.87 -13.39
N ASN A 521 -11.12 -23.02 -13.29
CA ASN A 521 -11.48 -21.99 -14.27
C ASN A 521 -11.14 -20.58 -13.79
#